data_1ac2cde6f1e7ef48bf8d887806cc6477
#
_entry.id   1ac2cde6f1e7ef48bf8d887806cc6477
#
_cell.length_a   1.000
_cell.length_b   1.000
_cell.length_c   1.000
_cell.angle_alpha   90.00
_cell.angle_beta   90.00
_cell.angle_gamma   90.00
#
_symmetry.space_group_name_H-M   'P 1'
#
loop_
_entity.id
_entity.type
_entity.pdbx_description
1 polymer ?
#
loop_
_entity_poly.entity_id
_entity_poly.type
_entity_poly.pdbx_seq_one_letter_code
_entity_poly.pdbx_strand_id
1 'polypeptide(L)'
;MSTPSAAHLTDLAEPARIAARARGLTKAYGSGETTVLALDAVDVDIARGRFTAVMGPSGSGKSTLMHCLAGLDSVSAGQVWLGDTEITGLRERELTRLRRDRIGFMFQAFNLLPTLNARENITLPMDIAGRKPDAEWLERVIDTLGLRDRLKHRPAQLSGGQQQRVACARALASRPELIFADEPTGNLDSRAGLEVLGFLREAVDELDQTVVMVTHDPGAAAHSDLVLFLGDGRIVDRMEEPTAEAVLERMKRFDSLGAVPSARSEEPGKQSAEPGTQVAEPDAPSADPLRKD
;
A
#
# COMPACT_ATOMS: atom_id res chain seq x y z
N MET A 1 31.36 48.15 5.61
CA MET A 1 31.53 46.69 5.81
C MET A 1 30.28 46.18 6.52
N SER A 2 29.27 45.78 5.74
CA SER A 2 27.99 45.28 6.24
C SER A 2 28.02 43.75 6.18
N THR A 3 27.85 43.13 7.32
CA THR A 3 27.69 41.67 7.46
C THR A 3 26.33 41.25 6.89
N PRO A 4 26.25 40.21 6.05
CA PRO A 4 24.96 39.67 5.63
C PRO A 4 24.33 38.86 6.76
N SER A 5 23.06 39.19 7.01
CA SER A 5 22.16 38.56 7.96
C SER A 5 21.96 37.08 7.62
N ALA A 6 22.22 36.22 8.59
CA ALA A 6 21.87 34.81 8.57
C ALA A 6 20.35 34.67 8.88
N ALA A 7 19.54 34.68 7.84
CA ALA A 7 18.13 34.34 7.90
C ALA A 7 17.84 33.48 6.69
N HIS A 8 17.82 32.13 6.87
CA HIS A 8 17.08 31.17 6.05
C HIS A 8 17.54 29.75 6.42
N LEU A 9 17.15 29.28 7.59
CA LEU A 9 17.11 27.85 7.91
C LEU A 9 16.23 27.68 9.15
N THR A 10 14.95 27.57 8.95
CA THR A 10 14.01 26.80 9.80
C THR A 10 12.58 27.06 9.31
N ASP A 11 12.22 26.56 8.14
CA ASP A 11 10.83 26.24 7.88
C ASP A 11 10.62 24.79 8.36
N LEU A 12 10.64 24.63 9.68
CA LEU A 12 10.21 23.41 10.34
C LEU A 12 8.68 23.38 10.16
N ALA A 13 8.22 22.54 9.26
CA ALA A 13 6.79 22.28 9.09
C ALA A 13 6.14 22.06 10.47
N GLU A 14 5.18 22.91 10.80
CA GLU A 14 4.44 22.82 12.06
C GLU A 14 3.83 21.42 12.24
N PRO A 15 3.80 20.87 13.48
CA PRO A 15 3.22 19.54 13.74
C PRO A 15 1.79 19.36 13.19
N ALA A 16 1.03 20.46 13.08
CA ALA A 16 -0.33 20.48 12.53
C ALA A 16 -0.41 20.11 11.02
N ARG A 17 0.73 20.05 10.33
CA ARG A 17 0.80 19.71 8.89
C ARG A 17 1.12 18.26 8.60
N ILE A 18 1.26 17.39 9.59
CA ILE A 18 1.56 15.96 9.41
C ILE A 18 0.27 15.15 9.57
N ALA A 19 -0.06 14.35 8.55
CA ALA A 19 -1.20 13.43 8.57
C ALA A 19 -0.85 12.09 9.19
N ALA A 20 0.33 11.54 8.86
CA ALA A 20 0.86 10.33 9.48
C ALA A 20 2.38 10.43 9.62
N ARG A 21 2.92 9.78 10.65
CA ARG A 21 4.35 9.76 10.96
C ARG A 21 4.78 8.39 11.41
N ALA A 22 5.97 7.96 11.01
CA ALA A 22 6.66 6.83 11.62
C ALA A 22 8.08 7.23 12.03
N ARG A 23 8.57 6.63 13.12
CA ARG A 23 9.95 6.78 13.61
C ARG A 23 10.49 5.42 14.02
N GLY A 24 11.63 5.06 13.42
CA GLY A 24 12.29 3.77 13.63
C GLY A 24 11.39 2.58 13.32
N LEU A 25 10.41 2.74 12.44
CA LEU A 25 9.40 1.73 12.15
C LEU A 25 10.05 0.46 11.61
N THR A 26 9.94 -0.60 12.38
CA THR A 26 10.47 -1.92 12.03
C THR A 26 9.36 -2.95 12.03
N LYS A 27 9.29 -3.77 11.00
CA LYS A 27 8.35 -4.88 10.88
C LYS A 27 9.07 -6.15 10.45
N ALA A 28 8.99 -7.17 11.28
CA ALA A 28 9.49 -8.51 11.00
C ALA A 28 8.32 -9.51 10.98
N TYR A 29 8.36 -10.45 10.06
CA TYR A 29 7.44 -11.58 9.97
C TYR A 29 8.21 -12.88 10.21
N GLY A 30 7.53 -13.88 10.77
CA GLY A 30 8.14 -15.17 11.12
C GLY A 30 8.83 -15.14 12.48
N SER A 31 9.59 -16.19 12.79
CA SER A 31 10.33 -16.34 14.04
C SER A 31 11.62 -17.16 13.82
N GLY A 32 12.64 -16.90 14.62
CA GLY A 32 13.93 -17.59 14.53
C GLY A 32 14.61 -17.41 13.18
N GLU A 33 15.09 -18.51 12.58
CA GLU A 33 15.83 -18.50 11.31
C GLU A 33 14.97 -18.12 10.07
N THR A 34 13.63 -18.15 10.19
CA THR A 34 12.70 -17.79 9.11
C THR A 34 12.23 -16.34 9.19
N THR A 35 12.87 -15.50 10.02
CA THR A 35 12.49 -14.10 10.16
C THR A 35 12.80 -13.31 8.88
N VAL A 36 11.77 -12.67 8.34
CA VAL A 36 11.87 -11.75 7.20
C VAL A 36 11.64 -10.33 7.72
N LEU A 37 12.63 -9.47 7.53
CA LEU A 37 12.55 -8.06 7.89
C LEU A 37 11.90 -7.30 6.72
N ALA A 38 10.62 -6.97 6.86
CA ALA A 38 9.86 -6.28 5.82
C ALA A 38 10.02 -4.76 5.86
N LEU A 39 10.25 -4.19 7.06
CA LEU A 39 10.61 -2.78 7.27
C LEU A 39 11.75 -2.71 8.28
N ASP A 40 12.72 -1.84 8.01
CA ASP A 40 13.94 -1.71 8.80
C ASP A 40 14.17 -0.24 9.17
N ALA A 41 13.79 0.13 10.39
CA ALA A 41 13.98 1.44 11.01
C ALA A 41 13.53 2.61 10.12
N VAL A 42 12.35 2.52 9.51
CA VAL A 42 11.82 3.54 8.60
C VAL A 42 11.39 4.79 9.36
N ASP A 43 11.90 5.95 8.94
CA ASP A 43 11.45 7.27 9.34
C ASP A 43 10.73 7.95 8.17
N VAL A 44 9.47 8.34 8.39
CA VAL A 44 8.66 9.03 7.37
C VAL A 44 7.68 10.01 7.98
N ASP A 45 7.49 11.13 7.32
CA ASP A 45 6.41 12.10 7.56
C ASP A 45 5.56 12.20 6.28
N ILE A 46 4.25 12.02 6.44
CA ILE A 46 3.23 12.23 5.41
C ILE A 46 2.58 13.56 5.67
N ALA A 47 2.82 14.53 4.80
CA ALA A 47 2.27 15.87 4.93
C ALA A 47 0.76 15.88 4.65
N ARG A 48 0.00 16.72 5.38
CA ARG A 48 -1.43 16.95 5.12
C ARG A 48 -1.65 17.68 3.80
N GLY A 49 -2.78 17.40 3.14
CA GLY A 49 -3.18 18.06 1.90
C GLY A 49 -2.23 17.76 0.75
N ARG A 50 -1.50 16.63 0.78
CA ARG A 50 -0.58 16.22 -0.29
C ARG A 50 -0.88 14.80 -0.77
N PHE A 51 -0.54 14.56 -2.02
CA PHE A 51 -0.56 13.25 -2.63
C PHE A 51 0.85 12.64 -2.59
N THR A 52 1.05 11.61 -1.79
CA THR A 52 2.32 10.89 -1.70
C THR A 52 2.21 9.51 -2.35
N ALA A 53 3.10 9.17 -3.27
CA ALA A 53 3.24 7.83 -3.81
C ALA A 53 4.38 7.07 -3.10
N VAL A 54 4.19 5.77 -2.84
CA VAL A 54 5.21 4.86 -2.35
C VAL A 54 5.51 3.85 -3.45
N MET A 55 6.74 3.85 -3.94
CA MET A 55 7.21 2.99 -5.02
C MET A 55 8.38 2.11 -4.60
N GLY A 56 8.67 1.09 -5.39
CA GLY A 56 9.79 0.17 -5.19
C GLY A 56 9.53 -1.21 -5.76
N PRO A 57 10.52 -2.09 -5.79
CA PRO A 57 10.40 -3.45 -6.30
C PRO A 57 9.34 -4.27 -5.56
N SER A 58 8.91 -5.39 -6.14
CA SER A 58 8.05 -6.35 -5.43
C SER A 58 8.79 -6.87 -4.19
N GLY A 59 8.09 -6.97 -3.06
CA GLY A 59 8.69 -7.42 -1.80
C GLY A 59 9.47 -6.34 -1.02
N SER A 60 9.60 -5.10 -1.52
CA SER A 60 10.35 -4.04 -0.81
C SER A 60 9.71 -3.52 0.48
N GLY A 61 8.47 -3.94 0.82
CA GLY A 61 7.78 -3.54 2.05
C GLY A 61 6.72 -2.44 1.89
N LYS A 62 6.35 -2.02 0.66
CA LYS A 62 5.41 -0.91 0.40
C LYS A 62 4.04 -1.09 1.08
N SER A 63 3.37 -2.21 0.80
CA SER A 63 2.07 -2.49 1.43
C SER A 63 2.21 -2.68 2.94
N THR A 64 3.33 -3.24 3.41
CA THR A 64 3.63 -3.35 4.84
C THR A 64 3.76 -1.97 5.49
N LEU A 65 4.46 -1.02 4.86
CA LEU A 65 4.58 0.36 5.34
C LEU A 65 3.19 1.01 5.44
N MET A 66 2.40 0.90 4.39
CA MET A 66 1.03 1.43 4.36
C MET A 66 0.17 0.79 5.46
N HIS A 67 0.22 -0.53 5.63
CA HIS A 67 -0.56 -1.24 6.65
C HIS A 67 -0.16 -0.86 8.07
N CYS A 68 1.15 -0.66 8.33
CA CYS A 68 1.62 -0.19 9.64
C CYS A 68 1.17 1.26 9.91
N LEU A 69 1.29 2.17 8.92
CA LEU A 69 0.82 3.55 9.03
C LEU A 69 -0.69 3.65 9.25
N ALA A 70 -1.44 2.71 8.69
CA ALA A 70 -2.90 2.62 8.84
C ALA A 70 -3.35 1.88 10.11
N GLY A 71 -2.43 1.32 10.90
CA GLY A 71 -2.74 0.47 12.04
C GLY A 71 -3.48 -0.82 11.67
N LEU A 72 -3.33 -1.29 10.42
CA LEU A 72 -3.85 -2.59 9.96
C LEU A 72 -2.92 -3.74 10.35
N ASP A 73 -1.64 -3.43 10.55
CA ASP A 73 -0.65 -4.40 11.02
C ASP A 73 0.12 -3.82 12.21
N SER A 74 0.53 -4.70 13.10
CA SER A 74 1.32 -4.33 14.28
C SER A 74 2.78 -4.07 13.90
N VAL A 75 3.44 -3.15 14.59
CA VAL A 75 4.87 -2.90 14.43
C VAL A 75 5.69 -3.83 15.34
N SER A 76 6.87 -4.23 14.90
CA SER A 76 7.81 -5.00 15.74
C SER A 76 8.66 -4.09 16.63
N ALA A 77 8.99 -2.88 16.14
CA ALA A 77 9.66 -1.82 16.89
C ALA A 77 9.39 -0.45 16.25
N GLY A 78 9.71 0.62 16.97
CA GLY A 78 9.45 1.98 16.53
C GLY A 78 8.05 2.46 16.91
N GLN A 79 7.67 3.62 16.37
CA GLN A 79 6.43 4.30 16.72
C GLN A 79 5.74 4.84 15.47
N VAL A 80 4.41 4.86 15.49
CA VAL A 80 3.55 5.38 14.40
C VAL A 80 2.50 6.31 15.00
N TRP A 81 2.29 7.44 14.32
CA TRP A 81 1.25 8.43 14.67
C TRP A 81 0.34 8.67 13.48
N LEU A 82 -0.94 8.92 13.78
CA LEU A 82 -1.91 9.47 12.86
C LEU A 82 -2.32 10.86 13.39
N GLY A 83 -1.89 11.92 12.69
CA GLY A 83 -1.87 13.27 13.25
C GLY A 83 -1.09 13.30 14.56
N ASP A 84 -1.75 13.79 15.63
CA ASP A 84 -1.14 13.87 16.96
C ASP A 84 -1.37 12.62 17.83
N THR A 85 -2.03 11.59 17.29
CA THR A 85 -2.36 10.38 18.04
C THR A 85 -1.33 9.29 17.75
N GLU A 86 -0.55 8.87 18.75
CA GLU A 86 0.27 7.67 18.65
C GLU A 86 -0.64 6.44 18.59
N ILE A 87 -0.46 5.63 17.53
CA ILE A 87 -1.27 4.43 17.31
C ILE A 87 -0.55 3.14 17.71
N THR A 88 0.77 3.21 17.92
CA THR A 88 1.58 2.10 18.41
C THR A 88 1.14 1.71 19.80
N GLY A 89 0.75 0.48 19.99
CA GLY A 89 0.31 -0.01 21.32
C GLY A 89 -1.16 0.27 21.67
N LEU A 90 -1.93 0.90 20.79
CA LEU A 90 -3.38 0.98 20.95
C LEU A 90 -4.00 -0.42 20.86
N ARG A 91 -5.05 -0.65 21.63
CA ARG A 91 -5.81 -1.90 21.55
C ARG A 91 -6.62 -1.96 20.27
N GLU A 92 -6.89 -3.14 19.75
CA GLU A 92 -7.61 -3.36 18.49
C GLU A 92 -8.94 -2.59 18.42
N ARG A 93 -9.67 -2.48 19.53
CA ARG A 93 -10.92 -1.72 19.60
C ARG A 93 -10.71 -0.21 19.35
N GLU A 94 -9.58 0.34 19.81
CA GLU A 94 -9.21 1.75 19.63
C GLU A 94 -8.74 1.99 18.20
N LEU A 95 -7.91 1.09 17.66
CA LEU A 95 -7.48 1.10 16.26
C LEU A 95 -8.67 1.00 15.30
N THR A 96 -9.63 0.11 15.58
CA THR A 96 -10.85 -0.03 14.76
C THR A 96 -11.65 1.27 14.70
N ARG A 97 -11.81 1.98 15.85
CA ARG A 97 -12.49 3.27 15.88
C ARG A 97 -11.71 4.32 15.08
N LEU A 98 -10.41 4.40 15.28
CA LEU A 98 -9.53 5.35 14.61
C LEU A 98 -9.57 5.14 13.09
N ARG A 99 -9.41 3.90 12.61
CA ARG A 99 -9.51 3.57 11.18
C ARG A 99 -10.85 4.00 10.60
N ARG A 100 -11.94 3.63 11.25
CA ARG A 100 -13.30 3.97 10.83
C ARG A 100 -13.54 5.49 10.73
N ASP A 101 -12.99 6.26 11.67
CA ASP A 101 -13.30 7.67 11.83
C ASP A 101 -12.33 8.59 11.08
N ARG A 102 -11.10 8.16 10.82
CA ARG A 102 -10.01 9.01 10.31
C ARG A 102 -9.33 8.51 9.05
N ILE A 103 -9.57 7.26 8.61
CA ILE A 103 -8.88 6.66 7.48
C ILE A 103 -9.87 6.19 6.42
N GLY A 104 -9.59 6.54 5.16
CA GLY A 104 -10.22 5.95 3.98
C GLY A 104 -9.32 4.88 3.35
N PHE A 105 -9.91 3.83 2.80
CA PHE A 105 -9.17 2.78 2.11
C PHE A 105 -9.68 2.55 0.70
N MET A 106 -8.75 2.49 -0.25
CA MET A 106 -8.95 2.00 -1.61
C MET A 106 -8.02 0.83 -1.85
N PHE A 107 -8.54 -0.26 -2.38
CA PHE A 107 -7.78 -1.48 -2.69
C PHE A 107 -7.80 -1.76 -4.19
N GLN A 108 -6.84 -2.52 -4.68
CA GLN A 108 -6.78 -2.99 -6.05
C GLN A 108 -8.05 -3.76 -6.45
N ALA A 109 -8.54 -4.64 -5.59
CA ALA A 109 -9.90 -5.19 -5.71
C ALA A 109 -10.88 -4.18 -5.11
N PHE A 110 -11.92 -3.82 -5.84
CA PHE A 110 -12.86 -2.75 -5.45
C PHE A 110 -13.55 -3.02 -4.10
N ASN A 111 -13.64 -4.28 -3.70
CA ASN A 111 -14.23 -4.73 -2.43
C ASN A 111 -15.63 -4.15 -2.17
N LEU A 112 -16.43 -4.02 -3.24
CA LEU A 112 -17.82 -3.62 -3.15
C LEU A 112 -18.68 -4.83 -2.76
N LEU A 113 -19.66 -4.62 -1.88
CA LEU A 113 -20.63 -5.64 -1.54
C LEU A 113 -21.63 -5.81 -2.71
N PRO A 114 -21.70 -7.00 -3.34
CA PRO A 114 -22.47 -7.20 -4.56
C PRO A 114 -23.99 -7.10 -4.34
N THR A 115 -24.44 -7.29 -3.11
CA THR A 115 -25.85 -7.19 -2.70
C THR A 115 -26.34 -5.75 -2.53
N LEU A 116 -25.40 -4.80 -2.32
CA LEU A 116 -25.69 -3.39 -2.12
C LEU A 116 -25.57 -2.62 -3.44
N ASN A 117 -26.36 -1.56 -3.60
CA ASN A 117 -26.18 -0.62 -4.71
C ASN A 117 -25.00 0.33 -4.45
N ALA A 118 -24.67 1.20 -5.40
CA ALA A 118 -23.54 2.12 -5.29
C ALA A 118 -23.67 3.05 -4.08
N ARG A 119 -24.84 3.67 -3.84
CA ARG A 119 -25.06 4.55 -2.71
C ARG A 119 -24.87 3.82 -1.38
N GLU A 120 -25.44 2.63 -1.24
CA GLU A 120 -25.30 1.80 -0.03
C GLU A 120 -23.84 1.37 0.19
N ASN A 121 -23.08 1.04 -0.87
CA ASN A 121 -21.65 0.77 -0.76
C ASN A 121 -20.87 2.01 -0.29
N ILE A 122 -21.21 3.20 -0.80
CA ILE A 122 -20.56 4.46 -0.42
C ILE A 122 -20.82 4.77 1.07
N THR A 123 -22.06 4.63 1.53
CA THR A 123 -22.43 4.97 2.92
C THR A 123 -22.11 3.89 3.94
N LEU A 124 -21.77 2.69 3.50
CA LEU A 124 -21.53 1.51 4.33
C LEU A 124 -20.63 1.76 5.57
N PRO A 125 -19.48 2.44 5.47
CA PRO A 125 -18.61 2.67 6.64
C PRO A 125 -19.33 3.48 7.73
N MET A 126 -20.19 4.41 7.35
CA MET A 126 -20.94 5.26 8.28
C MET A 126 -22.15 4.51 8.84
N ASP A 127 -22.83 3.70 8.03
CA ASP A 127 -23.95 2.87 8.46
C ASP A 127 -23.48 1.85 9.53
N ILE A 128 -22.32 1.20 9.31
CA ILE A 128 -21.69 0.32 10.31
C ILE A 128 -21.29 1.10 11.58
N ALA A 129 -20.90 2.36 11.42
CA ALA A 129 -20.55 3.23 12.54
C ALA A 129 -21.77 3.76 13.32
N GLY A 130 -23.00 3.53 12.82
CA GLY A 130 -24.23 4.14 13.36
C GLY A 130 -24.25 5.67 13.21
N ARG A 131 -23.56 6.23 12.22
CA ARG A 131 -23.42 7.66 11.95
C ARG A 131 -24.14 8.04 10.66
N LYS A 132 -24.75 9.20 10.65
CA LYS A 132 -25.30 9.77 9.41
C LYS A 132 -24.16 10.45 8.63
N PRO A 133 -24.10 10.28 7.28
CA PRO A 133 -23.18 11.04 6.47
C PRO A 133 -23.47 12.55 6.58
N ASP A 134 -22.42 13.34 6.46
CA ASP A 134 -22.56 14.76 6.13
C ASP A 134 -23.15 14.84 4.71
N ALA A 135 -24.40 15.32 4.60
CA ALA A 135 -25.13 15.28 3.34
C ALA A 135 -24.48 16.19 2.28
N GLU A 136 -24.01 17.37 2.66
CA GLU A 136 -23.37 18.31 1.74
C GLU A 136 -22.04 17.75 1.22
N TRP A 137 -21.23 17.18 2.11
CA TRP A 137 -19.99 16.54 1.76
C TRP A 137 -20.21 15.34 0.81
N LEU A 138 -21.15 14.47 1.17
CA LEU A 138 -21.45 13.28 0.36
C LEU A 138 -21.93 13.63 -1.04
N GLU A 139 -22.81 14.62 -1.19
CA GLU A 139 -23.29 15.06 -2.50
C GLU A 139 -22.13 15.65 -3.33
N ARG A 140 -21.23 16.43 -2.71
CA ARG A 140 -20.02 16.93 -3.38
C ARG A 140 -19.14 15.80 -3.89
N VAL A 141 -18.85 14.80 -3.06
CA VAL A 141 -18.08 13.61 -3.45
C VAL A 141 -18.75 12.86 -4.60
N ILE A 142 -20.06 12.67 -4.55
CA ILE A 142 -20.83 12.00 -5.60
C ILE A 142 -20.74 12.77 -6.93
N ASP A 143 -20.84 14.09 -6.88
CA ASP A 143 -20.80 14.93 -8.07
C ASP A 143 -19.38 14.97 -8.68
N THR A 144 -18.35 15.18 -7.87
CA THR A 144 -16.94 15.16 -8.31
C THR A 144 -16.60 13.82 -9.01
N LEU A 145 -17.08 12.70 -8.47
CA LEU A 145 -16.84 11.38 -9.03
C LEU A 145 -17.81 10.97 -10.16
N GLY A 146 -18.75 11.85 -10.54
CA GLY A 146 -19.70 11.60 -11.63
C GLY A 146 -20.59 10.36 -11.39
N LEU A 147 -21.00 10.12 -10.16
CA LEU A 147 -21.74 8.90 -9.77
C LEU A 147 -23.25 9.08 -9.68
N ARG A 148 -23.77 10.30 -9.88
CA ARG A 148 -25.18 10.63 -9.62
C ARG A 148 -26.16 9.68 -10.31
N ASP A 149 -25.95 9.37 -11.58
CA ASP A 149 -26.80 8.49 -12.36
C ASP A 149 -26.56 6.99 -12.11
N ARG A 150 -25.58 6.66 -11.27
CA ARG A 150 -25.15 5.29 -10.98
C ARG A 150 -25.49 4.82 -9.56
N LEU A 151 -25.99 5.70 -8.70
CA LEU A 151 -26.23 5.43 -7.28
C LEU A 151 -27.12 4.23 -7.00
N LYS A 152 -28.07 3.93 -7.89
CA LYS A 152 -29.02 2.81 -7.77
C LYS A 152 -28.49 1.49 -8.39
N HIS A 153 -27.37 1.53 -9.13
CA HIS A 153 -26.80 0.36 -9.77
C HIS A 153 -26.05 -0.51 -8.76
N ARG A 154 -26.14 -1.83 -8.94
CA ARG A 154 -25.31 -2.79 -8.18
C ARG A 154 -23.97 -2.99 -8.87
N PRO A 155 -22.92 -3.49 -8.17
CA PRO A 155 -21.59 -3.68 -8.75
C PRO A 155 -21.59 -4.42 -10.10
N ALA A 156 -22.40 -5.47 -10.26
CA ALA A 156 -22.50 -6.20 -11.52
C ALA A 156 -23.06 -5.39 -12.72
N GLN A 157 -23.65 -4.22 -12.46
CA GLN A 157 -24.19 -3.32 -13.48
C GLN A 157 -23.25 -2.14 -13.78
N LEU A 158 -22.09 -2.10 -13.15
CA LEU A 158 -21.10 -1.04 -13.27
C LEU A 158 -19.85 -1.55 -13.99
N SER A 159 -19.25 -0.70 -14.84
CA SER A 159 -17.91 -0.98 -15.39
C SER A 159 -16.85 -0.99 -14.28
N GLY A 160 -15.67 -1.57 -14.54
CA GLY A 160 -14.56 -1.58 -13.60
C GLY A 160 -14.20 -0.18 -13.10
N GLY A 161 -14.08 0.81 -14.00
CA GLY A 161 -13.83 2.21 -13.63
C GLY A 161 -14.96 2.82 -12.79
N GLN A 162 -16.25 2.48 -13.08
CA GLN A 162 -17.35 2.93 -12.24
C GLN A 162 -17.34 2.29 -10.86
N GLN A 163 -16.99 1.00 -10.75
CA GLN A 163 -16.83 0.32 -9.47
C GLN A 163 -15.70 0.96 -8.65
N GLN A 164 -14.57 1.30 -9.28
CA GLN A 164 -13.47 1.97 -8.60
C GLN A 164 -13.86 3.38 -8.14
N ARG A 165 -14.63 4.14 -8.95
CA ARG A 165 -15.18 5.43 -8.49
C ARG A 165 -16.09 5.28 -7.29
N VAL A 166 -16.91 4.22 -7.22
CA VAL A 166 -17.71 3.92 -6.03
C VAL A 166 -16.83 3.57 -4.83
N ALA A 167 -15.74 2.83 -5.03
CA ALA A 167 -14.77 2.54 -3.96
C ALA A 167 -14.05 3.82 -3.48
N CYS A 168 -13.70 4.74 -4.39
CA CYS A 168 -13.16 6.05 -4.07
C CYS A 168 -14.17 6.89 -3.26
N ALA A 169 -15.42 6.98 -3.71
CA ALA A 169 -16.48 7.66 -2.99
C ALA A 169 -16.69 7.09 -1.58
N ARG A 170 -16.63 5.77 -1.43
CA ARG A 170 -16.70 5.10 -0.12
C ARG A 170 -15.54 5.50 0.80
N ALA A 171 -14.33 5.58 0.26
CA ALA A 171 -13.15 5.99 1.03
C ALA A 171 -13.27 7.45 1.50
N LEU A 172 -13.85 8.32 0.69
CA LEU A 172 -14.07 9.74 0.97
C LEU A 172 -15.30 10.02 1.86
N ALA A 173 -16.28 9.13 1.87
CA ALA A 173 -17.60 9.40 2.43
C ALA A 173 -17.61 9.76 3.92
N SER A 174 -16.68 9.21 4.71
CA SER A 174 -16.49 9.53 6.13
C SER A 174 -15.74 10.83 6.39
N ARG A 175 -15.28 11.54 5.34
CA ARG A 175 -14.39 12.70 5.41
C ARG A 175 -13.13 12.40 6.21
N PRO A 176 -12.32 11.43 5.76
CA PRO A 176 -11.15 10.98 6.49
C PRO A 176 -10.05 12.05 6.50
N GLU A 177 -9.09 11.93 7.43
CA GLU A 177 -7.89 12.76 7.44
C GLU A 177 -6.83 12.26 6.43
N LEU A 178 -6.88 10.96 6.09
CA LEU A 178 -5.91 10.30 5.24
C LEU A 178 -6.57 9.15 4.47
N ILE A 179 -6.28 9.08 3.17
CA ILE A 179 -6.71 8.00 2.29
C ILE A 179 -5.49 7.17 1.94
N PHE A 180 -5.57 5.86 2.18
CA PHE A 180 -4.62 4.88 1.69
C PHE A 180 -5.17 4.19 0.44
N ALA A 181 -4.40 4.19 -0.65
CA ALA A 181 -4.74 3.57 -1.92
C ALA A 181 -3.67 2.53 -2.29
N ASP A 182 -4.02 1.25 -2.20
CA ASP A 182 -3.13 0.13 -2.56
C ASP A 182 -3.40 -0.31 -3.98
N GLU A 183 -2.48 0.00 -4.90
CA GLU A 183 -2.57 -0.30 -6.33
C GLU A 183 -3.94 0.07 -6.95
N PRO A 184 -4.44 1.32 -6.78
CA PRO A 184 -5.82 1.67 -7.08
C PRO A 184 -6.19 1.55 -8.57
N THR A 185 -5.20 1.43 -9.45
CA THR A 185 -5.37 1.31 -10.91
C THR A 185 -5.03 -0.09 -11.44
N GLY A 186 -4.52 -0.99 -10.61
CA GLY A 186 -3.95 -2.27 -11.04
C GLY A 186 -4.92 -3.23 -11.76
N ASN A 187 -6.24 -3.08 -11.56
CA ASN A 187 -7.26 -3.90 -12.23
C ASN A 187 -8.06 -3.13 -13.30
N LEU A 188 -7.56 -1.97 -13.74
CA LEU A 188 -8.24 -1.10 -14.70
C LEU A 188 -7.50 -1.04 -16.04
N ASP A 189 -8.24 -0.77 -17.11
CA ASP A 189 -7.62 -0.32 -18.35
C ASP A 189 -7.01 1.09 -18.18
N SER A 190 -6.11 1.45 -19.09
CA SER A 190 -5.34 2.70 -18.99
C SER A 190 -6.24 3.95 -18.88
N ARG A 191 -7.40 3.98 -19.56
CA ARG A 191 -8.30 5.13 -19.53
C ARG A 191 -8.98 5.24 -18.16
N ALA A 192 -9.54 4.14 -17.68
CA ALA A 192 -10.20 4.10 -16.37
C ALA A 192 -9.20 4.36 -15.23
N GLY A 193 -7.96 3.89 -15.38
CA GLY A 193 -6.86 4.17 -14.45
C GLY A 193 -6.57 5.67 -14.34
N LEU A 194 -6.41 6.36 -15.48
CA LEU A 194 -6.19 7.82 -15.51
C LEU A 194 -7.36 8.60 -14.91
N GLU A 195 -8.61 8.17 -15.16
CA GLU A 195 -9.79 8.80 -14.54
C GLU A 195 -9.73 8.70 -13.00
N VAL A 196 -9.37 7.54 -12.45
CA VAL A 196 -9.25 7.34 -10.99
C VAL A 196 -8.11 8.19 -10.40
N LEU A 197 -6.96 8.26 -11.08
CA LEU A 197 -5.84 9.11 -10.63
C LEU A 197 -6.22 10.59 -10.65
N GLY A 198 -6.95 11.03 -11.68
CA GLY A 198 -7.53 12.38 -11.75
C GLY A 198 -8.41 12.67 -10.54
N PHE A 199 -9.31 11.77 -10.17
CA PHE A 199 -10.17 11.95 -8.99
C PHE A 199 -9.40 11.97 -7.67
N LEU A 200 -8.34 11.17 -7.53
CA LEU A 200 -7.48 11.25 -6.35
C LEU A 200 -6.75 12.59 -6.28
N ARG A 201 -6.33 13.13 -7.44
CA ARG A 201 -5.71 14.46 -7.51
C ARG A 201 -6.73 15.55 -7.13
N GLU A 202 -7.93 15.53 -7.73
CA GLU A 202 -9.02 16.46 -7.38
C GLU A 202 -9.38 16.38 -5.89
N ALA A 203 -9.38 15.18 -5.29
CA ALA A 203 -9.63 15.03 -3.86
C ALA A 203 -8.59 15.77 -3.00
N VAL A 204 -7.34 15.81 -3.44
CA VAL A 204 -6.29 16.57 -2.75
C VAL A 204 -6.44 18.07 -3.03
N ASP A 205 -6.60 18.48 -4.30
CA ASP A 205 -6.57 19.88 -4.70
C ASP A 205 -7.82 20.66 -4.28
N GLU A 206 -9.00 20.03 -4.37
CA GLU A 206 -10.30 20.70 -4.15
C GLU A 206 -10.95 20.34 -2.83
N LEU A 207 -10.66 19.15 -2.28
CA LEU A 207 -11.29 18.67 -1.05
C LEU A 207 -10.33 18.64 0.15
N ASP A 208 -9.09 19.14 -0.02
CA ASP A 208 -8.03 19.19 1.02
C ASP A 208 -7.78 17.80 1.66
N GLN A 209 -7.85 16.74 0.84
CA GLN A 209 -7.59 15.39 1.31
C GLN A 209 -6.10 15.08 1.29
N THR A 210 -5.67 14.18 2.15
CA THR A 210 -4.32 13.61 2.10
C THR A 210 -4.39 12.21 1.50
N VAL A 211 -3.55 11.91 0.52
CA VAL A 211 -3.53 10.60 -0.14
C VAL A 211 -2.15 9.97 -0.05
N VAL A 212 -2.10 8.71 0.35
CA VAL A 212 -0.92 7.84 0.23
C VAL A 212 -1.26 6.69 -0.71
N MET A 213 -0.58 6.62 -1.83
CA MET A 213 -0.78 5.59 -2.84
C MET A 213 0.42 4.66 -2.92
N VAL A 214 0.20 3.36 -2.83
CA VAL A 214 1.19 2.36 -3.20
C VAL A 214 0.99 2.02 -4.67
N THR A 215 2.05 2.10 -5.47
CA THR A 215 2.01 1.71 -6.88
C THR A 215 3.38 1.27 -7.39
N HIS A 216 3.39 0.49 -8.44
CA HIS A 216 4.58 0.16 -9.23
C HIS A 216 4.58 0.84 -10.61
N ASP A 217 3.52 1.59 -10.95
CA ASP A 217 3.37 2.29 -12.22
C ASP A 217 3.95 3.72 -12.13
N PRO A 218 5.02 4.05 -12.90
CA PRO A 218 5.58 5.39 -12.97
C PRO A 218 4.58 6.46 -13.42
N GLY A 219 3.65 6.09 -14.32
CA GLY A 219 2.60 6.99 -14.79
C GLY A 219 1.64 7.37 -13.67
N ALA A 220 1.23 6.40 -12.86
CA ALA A 220 0.40 6.65 -11.68
C ALA A 220 1.14 7.52 -10.65
N ALA A 221 2.41 7.24 -10.38
CA ALA A 221 3.20 8.00 -9.41
C ALA A 221 3.41 9.46 -9.83
N ALA A 222 3.43 9.76 -11.13
CA ALA A 222 3.56 11.12 -11.66
C ALA A 222 2.36 12.05 -11.32
N HIS A 223 1.24 11.49 -10.84
CA HIS A 223 0.11 12.28 -10.32
C HIS A 223 0.29 12.74 -8.87
N SER A 224 1.34 12.28 -8.18
CA SER A 224 1.62 12.65 -6.79
C SER A 224 2.49 13.92 -6.69
N ASP A 225 2.52 14.53 -5.50
CA ASP A 225 3.42 15.63 -5.19
C ASP A 225 4.80 15.14 -4.75
N LEU A 226 4.85 13.92 -4.20
CA LEU A 226 6.05 13.30 -3.66
C LEU A 226 6.04 11.80 -3.95
N VAL A 227 7.16 11.28 -4.44
CA VAL A 227 7.41 9.83 -4.50
C VAL A 227 8.43 9.44 -3.44
N LEU A 228 8.10 8.45 -2.63
CA LEU A 228 9.00 7.77 -1.72
C LEU A 228 9.41 6.44 -2.34
N PHE A 229 10.71 6.23 -2.52
CA PHE A 229 11.22 4.97 -3.04
C PHE A 229 11.63 4.05 -1.89
N LEU A 230 11.04 2.86 -1.86
CA LEU A 230 11.30 1.84 -0.85
C LEU A 230 12.11 0.69 -1.47
N GLY A 231 13.25 0.38 -0.86
CA GLY A 231 14.12 -0.75 -1.21
C GLY A 231 14.52 -1.50 0.05
N ASP A 232 14.39 -2.83 0.06
CA ASP A 232 14.78 -3.71 1.17
C ASP A 232 14.28 -3.22 2.55
N GLY A 233 13.02 -2.79 2.60
CA GLY A 233 12.39 -2.33 3.83
C GLY A 233 12.81 -0.93 4.31
N ARG A 234 13.56 -0.16 3.52
CA ARG A 234 14.04 1.19 3.85
C ARG A 234 13.61 2.21 2.82
N ILE A 235 13.39 3.47 3.22
CA ILE A 235 13.26 4.57 2.27
C ILE A 235 14.66 4.90 1.76
N VAL A 236 14.89 4.63 0.48
CA VAL A 236 16.21 4.80 -0.18
C VAL A 236 16.30 6.10 -0.94
N ASP A 237 15.17 6.72 -1.31
CA ASP A 237 15.15 7.99 -2.03
C ASP A 237 13.79 8.70 -1.97
N ARG A 238 13.77 9.99 -2.37
CA ARG A 238 12.58 10.83 -2.44
C ARG A 238 12.63 11.68 -3.71
N MET A 239 11.47 11.92 -4.33
CA MET A 239 11.35 12.76 -5.52
C MET A 239 10.13 13.67 -5.38
N GLU A 240 10.37 14.96 -5.28
CA GLU A 240 9.33 16.00 -5.36
C GLU A 240 8.98 16.26 -6.82
N GLU A 241 7.74 16.65 -7.10
CA GLU A 241 7.22 16.98 -8.43
C GLU A 241 7.59 15.92 -9.49
N PRO A 242 7.23 14.65 -9.29
CA PRO A 242 7.66 13.55 -10.15
C PRO A 242 7.11 13.66 -11.57
N THR A 243 7.92 13.27 -12.57
CA THR A 243 7.45 12.95 -13.91
C THR A 243 7.57 11.46 -14.17
N ALA A 244 6.75 10.90 -15.06
CA ALA A 244 6.78 9.47 -15.37
C ALA A 244 8.16 9.01 -15.85
N GLU A 245 8.84 9.83 -16.66
CA GLU A 245 10.18 9.54 -17.14
C GLU A 245 11.21 9.53 -16.01
N ALA A 246 11.19 10.56 -15.13
CA ALA A 246 12.13 10.65 -14.00
C ALA A 246 11.94 9.50 -13.02
N VAL A 247 10.70 9.13 -12.73
CA VAL A 247 10.37 7.98 -11.88
C VAL A 247 10.86 6.68 -12.51
N LEU A 248 10.59 6.45 -13.80
CA LEU A 248 11.04 5.26 -14.53
C LEU A 248 12.58 5.14 -14.54
N GLU A 249 13.28 6.26 -14.78
CA GLU A 249 14.75 6.27 -14.75
C GLU A 249 15.27 5.93 -13.35
N ARG A 250 14.64 6.45 -12.31
CA ARG A 250 15.01 6.17 -10.92
C ARG A 250 14.80 4.69 -10.58
N MET A 251 13.67 4.11 -10.97
CA MET A 251 13.38 2.68 -10.77
C MET A 251 14.42 1.77 -11.46
N LYS A 252 14.79 2.06 -12.71
CA LYS A 252 15.85 1.31 -13.42
C LYS A 252 17.19 1.32 -12.68
N ARG A 253 17.54 2.42 -12.02
CA ARG A 253 18.77 2.49 -11.21
C ARG A 253 18.71 1.56 -9.99
N PHE A 254 17.55 1.45 -9.32
CA PHE A 254 17.40 0.52 -8.20
C PHE A 254 17.51 -0.93 -8.65
N ASP A 255 16.89 -1.31 -9.78
CA ASP A 255 17.00 -2.65 -10.33
C ASP A 255 18.46 -3.00 -10.68
N SER A 256 19.23 -2.04 -11.18
CA SER A 256 20.66 -2.24 -11.51
C SER A 256 21.57 -2.33 -10.29
N LEU A 257 21.22 -1.67 -9.17
CA LEU A 257 21.98 -1.72 -7.90
C LEU A 257 21.64 -2.96 -7.08
N GLY A 258 20.40 -3.49 -7.20
CA GLY A 258 19.95 -4.74 -6.56
C GLY A 258 20.47 -6.02 -7.24
N ALA A 259 21.09 -5.91 -8.41
CA ALA A 259 21.71 -7.02 -9.11
C ALA A 259 23.13 -7.35 -8.61
N VAL A 260 23.46 -7.19 -7.31
CA VAL A 260 24.62 -7.82 -6.71
C VAL A 260 24.28 -9.30 -6.53
N PRO A 261 24.99 -10.23 -7.19
CA PRO A 261 24.70 -11.65 -7.03
C PRO A 261 24.91 -12.02 -5.57
N SER A 262 23.86 -12.51 -4.92
CA SER A 262 24.02 -13.24 -3.66
C SER A 262 25.10 -14.28 -3.88
N ALA A 263 26.22 -14.21 -3.14
CA ALA A 263 27.28 -15.18 -3.16
C ALA A 263 26.64 -16.58 -3.06
N ARG A 264 26.77 -17.33 -4.15
CA ARG A 264 26.45 -18.75 -4.14
C ARG A 264 27.25 -19.36 -2.99
N SER A 265 26.57 -19.92 -2.02
CA SER A 265 27.14 -20.87 -1.10
C SER A 265 27.79 -21.98 -1.94
N GLU A 266 29.11 -21.97 -1.99
CA GLU A 266 29.90 -23.08 -2.55
C GLU A 266 29.60 -24.31 -1.70
N GLU A 267 28.91 -25.26 -2.31
CA GLU A 267 28.83 -26.62 -1.78
C GLU A 267 30.27 -27.22 -1.84
N PRO A 268 30.77 -27.79 -0.73
CA PRO A 268 32.05 -28.48 -0.76
C PRO A 268 31.95 -29.76 -1.63
N GLY A 269 32.82 -29.85 -2.61
CA GLY A 269 32.90 -30.87 -3.63
C GLY A 269 32.79 -32.30 -3.09
N LYS A 270 31.90 -33.06 -3.68
CA LYS A 270 31.95 -34.51 -3.67
C LYS A 270 32.99 -34.95 -4.70
N GLN A 271 34.10 -35.48 -4.20
CA GLN A 271 35.09 -36.19 -4.97
C GLN A 271 34.44 -37.43 -5.60
N SER A 272 34.60 -37.52 -6.91
CA SER A 272 34.36 -38.72 -7.73
C SER A 272 35.30 -39.86 -7.34
N ALA A 273 34.75 -41.01 -7.04
CA ALA A 273 35.47 -42.30 -7.09
C ALA A 273 34.73 -43.22 -8.07
N GLU A 274 35.42 -43.60 -9.12
CA GLU A 274 35.05 -44.57 -10.14
C GLU A 274 35.36 -46.01 -9.71
N PRO A 275 35.12 -47.02 -10.57
CA PRO A 275 34.10 -48.05 -10.28
C PRO A 275 34.74 -49.43 -10.09
N GLY A 276 33.99 -50.36 -9.59
CA GLY A 276 34.49 -51.77 -9.51
C GLY A 276 33.42 -52.80 -9.19
N THR A 277 33.10 -53.58 -10.20
CA THR A 277 32.84 -55.00 -10.18
C THR A 277 31.40 -55.50 -9.88
N GLN A 278 30.86 -56.09 -10.97
CA GLN A 278 29.75 -57.07 -11.05
C GLN A 278 29.79 -58.13 -9.95
N VAL A 279 28.63 -58.65 -9.55
CA VAL A 279 28.29 -60.12 -9.57
C VAL A 279 26.81 -60.32 -9.13
N ALA A 280 26.04 -60.96 -10.07
CA ALA A 280 24.98 -61.96 -9.90
C ALA A 280 23.70 -61.72 -9.09
N GLU A 281 22.61 -61.77 -9.80
CA GLU A 281 21.29 -62.31 -9.36
C GLU A 281 21.41 -63.73 -8.80
N PRO A 282 20.47 -64.18 -7.94
CA PRO A 282 19.39 -64.96 -8.52
C PRO A 282 18.01 -64.83 -7.86
N ASP A 283 17.03 -65.07 -8.74
CA ASP A 283 15.75 -65.77 -8.56
C ASP A 283 14.72 -65.38 -7.52
N ALA A 284 13.58 -65.06 -8.10
CA ALA A 284 12.25 -65.14 -7.49
C ALA A 284 11.85 -66.61 -7.15
N PRO A 285 10.88 -66.80 -6.27
CA PRO A 285 9.64 -67.34 -6.82
C PRO A 285 8.33 -66.72 -6.32
N SER A 286 7.44 -66.68 -7.30
CA SER A 286 5.99 -66.69 -7.35
C SER A 286 5.23 -67.24 -6.11
N ALA A 287 4.08 -66.68 -5.87
CA ALA A 287 2.77 -67.31 -5.83
C ALA A 287 1.77 -66.54 -4.94
N ASP A 288 0.82 -66.09 -5.54
CA ASP A 288 -0.63 -65.87 -5.33
C ASP A 288 -1.32 -67.00 -4.49
N PRO A 289 -2.62 -66.92 -4.17
CA PRO A 289 -3.53 -65.86 -3.78
C PRO A 289 -4.48 -66.22 -2.58
N LEU A 290 -5.46 -65.36 -2.37
CA LEU A 290 -6.80 -65.67 -1.81
C LEU A 290 -7.05 -65.61 -0.29
N ARG A 291 -8.07 -64.80 0.00
CA ARG A 291 -9.35 -64.89 0.75
C ARG A 291 -9.50 -63.95 1.93
N LYS A 292 -10.49 -63.15 1.77
CA LYS A 292 -11.79 -63.06 2.47
C LYS A 292 -11.74 -63.27 4.01
N ASP A 293 -12.01 -62.18 4.71
CA ASP A 293 -13.34 -61.91 5.32
C ASP A 293 -13.46 -60.42 5.62
#